data_630bfb5da7117b53304407df1477f25f
#
_entry.id   630bfb5da7117b53304407df1477f25f
#
_cell.length_a   1.000
_cell.length_b   1.000
_cell.length_c   1.000
_cell.angle_alpha   90.00
_cell.angle_beta   90.00
_cell.angle_gamma   90.00
#
_symmetry.space_group_name_H-M   'P 1'
#
loop_
_entity.id
_entity.type
_entity.pdbx_description
1 polymer ?
#
loop_
_entity_poly.entity_id
_entity_poly.type
_entity_poly.pdbx_seq_one_letter_code
_entity_poly.pdbx_strand_id
1 'polypeptide(L)'
;MSDKFQLLDELRKEAMLGGGEQKIADRHKKGKLTARERLDLLLDPDSFEEIDMFVRHRSTNFGLEKQRPLGDGVITGTGRIHGRTVCVFSQDFTVFGGSLSETHAEKICKIMELAMKIGAPVIGINDSGGARIQEGVVSLGGYADIFLRNTLASGVIPQISVILGPCAGGAVYSPAITDFVFMSKGSSYMFVTGPNVVKTVTHEEVTFEELGGADTHASKSGVAHVACEDEVDTLTRVRDLMRYLPSSNTATLPHIPTVDLPDRICTRLDTIIPANPNQPYDIKDVIKTVVDESQFFEIHADFAENIVVGFATMNGRPVGIVANQPASMAGVLDINSSSKGARFVRFCDCFNIPLVVFEDVPGFLPGTDQEWRGIIRHGAKLLYAFCEATVPKVTVITRKAYGGAYDVMNSKHIRGDYNVAWPTAEIAVMGAKGAVEILFKKEIEHAEDKVAKAAELEAAYNAQFCNPYAAAERGYIDDVIRPSDTRKKLIRALELLETKEDSNPWKKHGNIPL
;
A
#
# COMPACT_ATOMS: atom_id res chain seq x y z
N MET A 1 15.13 2.44 -51.76
CA MET A 1 15.19 1.88 -50.39
C MET A 1 15.79 2.88 -49.41
N SER A 2 16.82 3.64 -49.79
CA SER A 2 17.44 4.69 -48.96
C SER A 2 16.42 5.70 -48.39
N ASP A 3 15.55 6.25 -49.26
CA ASP A 3 14.57 7.28 -48.88
C ASP A 3 13.52 6.80 -47.83
N LYS A 4 13.17 5.49 -47.85
CA LYS A 4 12.21 4.93 -46.89
C LYS A 4 12.82 4.76 -45.48
N PHE A 5 14.09 4.39 -45.40
CA PHE A 5 14.80 4.31 -44.13
C PHE A 5 15.08 5.71 -43.57
N GLN A 6 15.44 6.66 -44.44
CA GLN A 6 15.61 8.06 -44.03
C GLN A 6 14.31 8.64 -43.45
N LEU A 7 13.17 8.42 -44.09
CA LEU A 7 11.85 8.83 -43.56
C LEU A 7 11.56 8.19 -42.20
N LEU A 8 11.87 6.89 -42.02
CA LEU A 8 11.71 6.22 -40.73
C LEU A 8 12.52 6.87 -39.63
N ASP A 9 13.79 7.18 -39.92
CA ASP A 9 14.71 7.82 -38.97
C ASP A 9 14.26 9.24 -38.63
N GLU A 10 13.75 10.00 -39.59
CA GLU A 10 13.17 11.33 -39.37
C GLU A 10 11.95 11.29 -38.48
N LEU A 11 10.99 10.37 -38.75
CA LEU A 11 9.78 10.19 -37.93
C LEU A 11 10.12 9.73 -36.51
N ARG A 12 11.11 8.86 -36.34
CA ARG A 12 11.56 8.45 -34.99
C ARG A 12 12.17 9.62 -34.24
N LYS A 13 12.99 10.43 -34.88
CA LYS A 13 13.55 11.65 -34.27
C LYS A 13 12.45 12.63 -33.87
N GLU A 14 11.44 12.85 -34.75
CA GLU A 14 10.29 13.68 -34.44
C GLU A 14 9.54 13.15 -33.18
N ALA A 15 9.25 11.85 -33.14
CA ALA A 15 8.57 11.22 -32.01
C ALA A 15 9.35 11.32 -30.69
N MET A 16 10.68 11.22 -30.75
CA MET A 16 11.57 11.36 -29.58
C MET A 16 11.55 12.76 -28.97
N LEU A 17 11.27 13.79 -29.76
CA LEU A 17 11.25 15.19 -29.31
C LEU A 17 9.91 15.57 -28.63
N GLY A 18 8.86 14.76 -28.77
CA GLY A 18 7.53 15.06 -28.17
C GLY A 18 7.04 16.47 -28.52
N GLY A 19 6.99 17.37 -27.54
CA GLY A 19 6.59 18.78 -27.73
C GLY A 19 7.68 19.69 -28.28
N GLY A 20 8.89 19.17 -28.55
CA GLY A 20 10.03 19.88 -29.13
C GLY A 20 11.10 20.32 -28.13
N GLU A 21 12.31 20.59 -28.64
CA GLU A 21 13.49 20.89 -27.83
C GLU A 21 13.30 22.01 -26.80
N GLN A 22 12.59 23.09 -27.20
CA GLN A 22 12.36 24.22 -26.30
C GLN A 22 11.56 23.82 -25.06
N LYS A 23 10.50 23.01 -25.22
CA LYS A 23 9.69 22.55 -24.10
C LYS A 23 10.43 21.55 -23.22
N ILE A 24 11.30 20.72 -23.80
CA ILE A 24 12.21 19.84 -23.07
C ILE A 24 13.17 20.69 -22.21
N ALA A 25 13.83 21.70 -22.80
CA ALA A 25 14.71 22.60 -22.07
C ALA A 25 13.99 23.33 -20.92
N ASP A 26 12.73 23.73 -21.12
CA ASP A 26 11.93 24.39 -20.09
C ASP A 26 11.55 23.44 -18.94
N ARG A 27 11.41 22.14 -19.19
CA ARG A 27 11.26 21.15 -18.12
C ARG A 27 12.54 21.00 -17.31
N HIS A 28 13.67 20.84 -17.97
CA HIS A 28 14.98 20.71 -17.32
C HIS A 28 15.31 21.93 -16.45
N LYS A 29 14.99 23.16 -16.91
CA LYS A 29 15.13 24.38 -16.10
C LYS A 29 14.31 24.35 -14.80
N LYS A 30 13.22 23.59 -14.77
CA LYS A 30 12.36 23.38 -13.57
C LYS A 30 12.81 22.18 -12.74
N GLY A 31 13.93 21.54 -13.07
CA GLY A 31 14.42 20.34 -12.40
C GLY A 31 13.56 19.09 -12.66
N LYS A 32 12.76 19.08 -13.74
CA LYS A 32 11.88 17.95 -14.09
C LYS A 32 12.44 17.14 -15.24
N LEU A 33 12.29 15.84 -15.16
CA LEU A 33 12.63 14.91 -16.23
C LEU A 33 11.55 14.88 -17.32
N THR A 34 11.94 14.51 -18.54
CA THR A 34 11.01 14.17 -19.61
C THR A 34 10.36 12.82 -19.37
N ALA A 35 9.26 12.53 -20.09
CA ALA A 35 8.59 11.24 -20.00
C ALA A 35 9.51 10.06 -20.39
N ARG A 36 10.45 10.26 -21.31
CA ARG A 36 11.44 9.25 -21.74
C ARG A 36 12.53 9.03 -20.71
N GLU A 37 13.13 10.10 -20.20
CA GLU A 37 14.15 10.02 -19.13
C GLU A 37 13.61 9.32 -17.88
N ARG A 38 12.32 9.49 -17.56
CA ARG A 38 11.66 8.76 -16.47
C ARG A 38 11.60 7.25 -16.74
N LEU A 39 11.32 6.85 -17.99
CA LEU A 39 11.34 5.43 -18.37
C LEU A 39 12.76 4.85 -18.35
N ASP A 40 13.75 5.62 -18.81
CA ASP A 40 15.16 5.21 -18.77
C ASP A 40 15.66 4.97 -17.33
N LEU A 41 15.17 5.74 -16.35
CA LEU A 41 15.48 5.53 -14.92
C LEU A 41 14.68 4.40 -14.29
N LEU A 42 13.43 4.22 -14.73
CA LEU A 42 12.53 3.19 -14.16
C LEU A 42 12.92 1.79 -14.62
N LEU A 43 13.27 1.63 -15.89
CA LEU A 43 13.47 0.32 -16.52
C LEU A 43 14.94 -0.11 -16.48
N ASP A 44 15.16 -1.40 -16.66
CA ASP A 44 16.50 -1.94 -16.83
C ASP A 44 17.10 -1.43 -18.16
N PRO A 45 18.41 -1.15 -18.22
CA PRO A 45 19.05 -0.61 -19.42
C PRO A 45 18.72 -1.44 -20.67
N ASP A 46 18.48 -0.76 -21.78
CA ASP A 46 18.21 -1.34 -23.10
C ASP A 46 17.02 -2.31 -23.16
N SER A 47 16.11 -2.25 -22.18
CA SER A 47 14.96 -3.17 -22.13
C SER A 47 13.65 -2.58 -22.65
N PHE A 48 13.61 -1.29 -22.94
CA PHE A 48 12.37 -0.62 -23.35
C PHE A 48 12.04 -0.84 -24.83
N GLU A 49 10.85 -1.35 -25.09
CA GLU A 49 10.26 -1.49 -26.42
C GLU A 49 9.01 -0.63 -26.52
N GLU A 50 9.10 0.46 -27.29
CA GLU A 50 7.98 1.39 -27.46
C GLU A 50 6.90 0.83 -28.40
N ILE A 51 5.64 0.98 -28.01
CA ILE A 51 4.47 0.60 -28.80
C ILE A 51 3.67 1.85 -29.14
N ASP A 52 3.20 1.94 -30.38
CA ASP A 52 2.39 3.05 -30.91
C ASP A 52 3.12 4.42 -30.95
N MET A 53 4.44 4.42 -31.17
CA MET A 53 5.24 5.64 -31.31
C MET A 53 4.71 6.59 -32.40
N PHE A 54 4.17 6.07 -33.51
CA PHE A 54 3.74 6.86 -34.66
C PHE A 54 2.27 7.26 -34.65
N VAL A 55 1.54 6.89 -33.60
CA VAL A 55 0.10 7.23 -33.47
C VAL A 55 -0.08 8.73 -33.28
N ARG A 56 -1.12 9.30 -33.89
CA ARG A 56 -1.47 10.71 -33.82
C ARG A 56 -2.96 10.84 -33.49
N HIS A 57 -3.38 11.90 -32.76
CA HIS A 57 -4.79 12.17 -32.52
C HIS A 57 -5.58 12.40 -33.82
N ARG A 58 -6.88 12.24 -33.75
CA ARG A 58 -7.82 12.35 -34.87
C ARG A 58 -8.68 13.60 -34.83
N SER A 59 -8.50 14.44 -33.80
CA SER A 59 -9.30 15.64 -33.62
C SER A 59 -9.05 16.68 -34.72
N THR A 60 -10.15 17.28 -35.22
CA THR A 60 -10.13 18.37 -36.18
C THR A 60 -10.64 19.68 -35.59
N ASN A 61 -10.98 19.70 -34.29
CA ASN A 61 -11.57 20.84 -33.61
C ASN A 61 -10.50 21.87 -33.21
N PHE A 62 -10.87 23.14 -33.23
CA PHE A 62 -10.08 24.26 -32.70
C PHE A 62 -8.65 24.34 -33.25
N GLY A 63 -8.42 23.90 -34.49
CA GLY A 63 -7.12 23.97 -35.16
C GLY A 63 -6.15 22.82 -34.78
N LEU A 64 -6.61 21.81 -34.06
CA LEU A 64 -5.79 20.64 -33.69
C LEU A 64 -5.34 19.83 -34.91
N GLU A 65 -6.08 19.89 -36.04
CA GLU A 65 -5.69 19.25 -37.29
C GLU A 65 -4.32 19.73 -37.82
N LYS A 66 -3.88 20.90 -37.41
CA LYS A 66 -2.57 21.49 -37.78
C LYS A 66 -1.44 21.13 -36.81
N GLN A 67 -1.78 20.54 -35.65
CA GLN A 67 -0.86 20.20 -34.59
C GLN A 67 -1.07 18.72 -34.20
N ARG A 68 -0.44 17.82 -34.94
CA ARG A 68 -0.61 16.38 -34.78
C ARG A 68 0.72 15.71 -34.39
N PRO A 69 1.22 15.93 -33.17
CA PRO A 69 2.48 15.32 -32.71
C PRO A 69 2.38 13.80 -32.70
N LEU A 70 3.50 13.14 -32.97
CA LEU A 70 3.63 11.68 -32.85
C LEU A 70 3.52 11.24 -31.39
N GLY A 71 2.91 10.09 -31.16
CA GLY A 71 2.70 9.53 -29.82
C GLY A 71 1.59 10.17 -29.00
N ASP A 72 1.03 11.30 -29.43
CA ASP A 72 -0.09 12.02 -28.82
C ASP A 72 -0.01 12.23 -27.29
N GLY A 73 1.20 12.58 -26.80
CA GLY A 73 1.40 12.98 -25.39
C GLY A 73 1.46 11.82 -24.39
N VAL A 74 1.60 10.58 -24.84
CA VAL A 74 1.90 9.45 -23.98
C VAL A 74 2.83 8.45 -24.65
N ILE A 75 3.85 8.04 -23.92
CA ILE A 75 4.78 6.99 -24.34
C ILE A 75 4.30 5.69 -23.71
N THR A 76 4.10 4.66 -24.51
CA THR A 76 3.59 3.35 -24.07
C THR A 76 4.50 2.24 -24.57
N GLY A 77 4.69 1.20 -23.78
CA GLY A 77 5.53 0.09 -24.18
C GLY A 77 5.72 -0.95 -23.08
N THR A 78 6.68 -1.81 -23.32
CA THR A 78 7.12 -2.83 -22.36
C THR A 78 8.59 -2.63 -22.03
N GLY A 79 8.99 -3.07 -20.85
CA GLY A 79 10.40 -3.08 -20.44
C GLY A 79 10.62 -4.11 -19.35
N ARG A 80 11.75 -4.01 -18.66
CA ARG A 80 12.05 -4.90 -17.53
C ARG A 80 12.41 -4.11 -16.29
N ILE A 81 12.06 -4.68 -15.13
CA ILE A 81 12.55 -4.23 -13.83
C ILE A 81 13.05 -5.48 -13.09
N HIS A 82 14.31 -5.48 -12.68
CA HIS A 82 14.98 -6.64 -12.11
C HIS A 82 14.84 -7.90 -13.00
N GLY A 83 14.99 -7.73 -14.31
CA GLY A 83 14.87 -8.79 -15.31
C GLY A 83 13.44 -9.25 -15.64
N ARG A 84 12.41 -8.77 -14.92
CA ARG A 84 11.01 -9.17 -15.11
C ARG A 84 10.26 -8.17 -15.98
N THR A 85 9.45 -8.67 -16.89
CA THR A 85 8.64 -7.85 -17.80
C THR A 85 7.62 -7.00 -17.05
N VAL A 86 7.53 -5.73 -17.43
CA VAL A 86 6.49 -4.79 -16.99
C VAL A 86 5.92 -4.06 -18.19
N CYS A 87 4.68 -3.66 -18.13
CA CYS A 87 4.03 -2.77 -19.07
C CYS A 87 4.00 -1.36 -18.49
N VAL A 88 4.33 -0.36 -19.32
CA VAL A 88 4.47 1.02 -18.85
C VAL A 88 3.75 2.01 -19.76
N PHE A 89 3.24 3.07 -19.16
CA PHE A 89 2.91 4.29 -19.87
C PHE A 89 3.49 5.50 -19.13
N SER A 90 3.93 6.50 -19.87
CA SER A 90 4.46 7.75 -19.31
C SER A 90 3.85 8.94 -20.06
N GLN A 91 3.09 9.77 -19.35
CA GLN A 91 2.48 10.96 -19.92
C GLN A 91 3.53 12.03 -20.17
N ASP A 92 3.51 12.61 -21.39
CA ASP A 92 4.44 13.65 -21.79
C ASP A 92 3.78 15.03 -21.68
N PHE A 93 4.10 15.75 -20.63
CA PHE A 93 3.59 17.09 -20.39
C PHE A 93 4.01 18.11 -21.47
N THR A 94 5.04 17.83 -22.26
CA THR A 94 5.48 18.71 -23.35
C THR A 94 4.47 18.75 -24.50
N VAL A 95 3.62 17.71 -24.61
CA VAL A 95 2.58 17.59 -25.64
C VAL A 95 1.22 17.90 -25.02
N PHE A 96 0.66 19.05 -25.33
CA PHE A 96 -0.65 19.51 -24.82
C PHE A 96 -0.84 19.41 -23.31
N GLY A 97 0.25 19.60 -22.53
CA GLY A 97 0.23 19.45 -21.07
C GLY A 97 -0.10 18.03 -20.59
N GLY A 98 0.23 17.01 -21.37
CA GLY A 98 -0.09 15.62 -21.06
C GLY A 98 -1.59 15.31 -21.02
N SER A 99 -2.44 16.19 -21.58
CA SER A 99 -3.90 16.05 -21.50
C SER A 99 -4.40 14.82 -22.27
N LEU A 100 -5.37 14.12 -21.70
CA LEU A 100 -5.94 12.90 -22.25
C LEU A 100 -6.84 13.20 -23.43
N SER A 101 -6.51 12.67 -24.60
CA SER A 101 -7.35 12.56 -25.78
C SER A 101 -7.95 11.16 -25.92
N GLU A 102 -8.82 10.95 -26.89
CA GLU A 102 -9.28 9.61 -27.29
C GLU A 102 -8.08 8.67 -27.59
N THR A 103 -7.19 9.11 -28.48
CA THR A 103 -6.03 8.33 -28.92
C THR A 103 -5.03 8.06 -27.80
N HIS A 104 -4.80 9.04 -26.96
CA HIS A 104 -3.97 8.90 -25.75
C HIS A 104 -4.54 7.79 -24.83
N ALA A 105 -5.86 7.81 -24.60
CA ALA A 105 -6.55 6.78 -23.81
C ALA A 105 -6.47 5.39 -24.47
N GLU A 106 -6.68 5.29 -25.78
CA GLU A 106 -6.57 4.04 -26.53
C GLU A 106 -5.18 3.40 -26.38
N LYS A 107 -4.12 4.19 -26.42
CA LYS A 107 -2.75 3.70 -26.19
C LYS A 107 -2.56 3.13 -24.79
N ILE A 108 -3.04 3.83 -23.76
CA ILE A 108 -2.99 3.35 -22.36
C ILE A 108 -3.80 2.06 -22.22
N CYS A 109 -5.04 2.03 -22.71
CA CYS A 109 -5.91 0.85 -22.66
C CYS A 109 -5.26 -0.36 -23.34
N LYS A 110 -4.63 -0.17 -24.50
CA LYS A 110 -3.91 -1.23 -25.22
C LYS A 110 -2.77 -1.83 -24.39
N ILE A 111 -1.99 -1.01 -23.69
CA ILE A 111 -0.92 -1.49 -22.82
C ILE A 111 -1.47 -2.22 -21.61
N MET A 112 -2.55 -1.72 -20.99
CA MET A 112 -3.20 -2.40 -19.86
C MET A 112 -3.79 -3.75 -20.27
N GLU A 113 -4.41 -3.84 -21.44
CA GLU A 113 -4.92 -5.10 -21.99
C GLU A 113 -3.80 -6.09 -22.31
N LEU A 114 -2.68 -5.60 -22.86
CA LEU A 114 -1.49 -6.44 -23.08
C LEU A 114 -0.96 -6.98 -21.75
N ALA A 115 -0.84 -6.14 -20.73
CA ALA A 115 -0.37 -6.53 -19.41
C ALA A 115 -1.24 -7.65 -18.80
N MET A 116 -2.57 -7.53 -18.86
CA MET A 116 -3.48 -8.57 -18.39
C MET A 116 -3.33 -9.88 -19.19
N LYS A 117 -3.12 -9.80 -20.50
CA LYS A 117 -2.94 -10.99 -21.36
C LYS A 117 -1.66 -11.77 -21.06
N ILE A 118 -0.59 -11.06 -20.72
CA ILE A 118 0.72 -11.68 -20.46
C ILE A 118 1.03 -11.89 -18.98
N GLY A 119 0.15 -11.41 -18.08
CA GLY A 119 0.36 -11.49 -16.64
C GLY A 119 1.56 -10.65 -16.18
N ALA A 120 1.63 -9.38 -16.59
CA ALA A 120 2.69 -8.46 -16.22
C ALA A 120 2.15 -7.25 -15.47
N PRO A 121 2.90 -6.66 -14.50
CA PRO A 121 2.50 -5.43 -13.83
C PRO A 121 2.36 -4.25 -14.79
N VAL A 122 1.47 -3.31 -14.45
CA VAL A 122 1.35 -2.00 -15.13
C VAL A 122 1.88 -0.89 -14.23
N ILE A 123 2.77 -0.07 -14.78
CA ILE A 123 3.27 1.12 -14.10
C ILE A 123 2.94 2.33 -14.96
N GLY A 124 2.11 3.23 -14.41
CA GLY A 124 1.70 4.46 -15.06
C GLY A 124 2.38 5.68 -14.46
N ILE A 125 3.16 6.40 -15.26
CA ILE A 125 3.76 7.69 -14.87
C ILE A 125 2.81 8.80 -15.30
N ASN A 126 2.22 9.47 -14.31
CA ASN A 126 1.17 10.48 -14.49
C ASN A 126 1.77 11.89 -14.38
N ASP A 127 1.55 12.69 -15.44
CA ASP A 127 1.94 14.10 -15.53
C ASP A 127 1.00 14.79 -16.52
N SER A 128 -0.21 15.15 -16.06
CA SER A 128 -1.32 15.55 -16.93
C SER A 128 -2.16 16.67 -16.34
N GLY A 129 -2.51 17.63 -17.19
CA GLY A 129 -3.50 18.66 -16.89
C GLY A 129 -4.95 18.17 -16.87
N GLY A 130 -5.21 16.90 -17.12
CA GLY A 130 -6.56 16.33 -17.16
C GLY A 130 -7.08 16.06 -18.57
N ALA A 131 -8.40 16.20 -18.79
CA ALA A 131 -9.03 15.96 -20.07
C ALA A 131 -8.62 17.01 -21.13
N ARG A 132 -8.39 16.57 -22.37
CA ARG A 132 -8.18 17.47 -23.51
C ARG A 132 -9.51 18.11 -23.88
N ILE A 133 -9.76 19.33 -23.40
CA ILE A 133 -11.07 20.03 -23.52
C ILE A 133 -11.52 20.23 -24.96
N GLN A 134 -10.59 20.35 -25.90
CA GLN A 134 -10.89 20.50 -27.33
C GLN A 134 -11.55 19.26 -27.93
N GLU A 135 -11.45 18.12 -27.32
CA GLU A 135 -12.08 16.87 -27.76
C GLU A 135 -13.42 16.61 -27.07
N GLY A 136 -13.78 17.42 -26.06
CA GLY A 136 -15.09 17.33 -25.41
C GLY A 136 -15.32 15.99 -24.71
N VAL A 137 -16.52 15.43 -24.89
CA VAL A 137 -16.97 14.19 -24.24
C VAL A 137 -16.15 12.96 -24.61
N VAL A 138 -15.48 12.96 -25.74
CA VAL A 138 -14.63 11.85 -26.20
C VAL A 138 -13.45 11.63 -25.24
N SER A 139 -12.86 12.72 -24.74
CA SER A 139 -11.83 12.66 -23.70
C SER A 139 -12.38 12.04 -22.39
N LEU A 140 -13.61 12.33 -22.00
CA LEU A 140 -14.24 11.71 -20.83
C LEU A 140 -14.48 10.22 -21.05
N GLY A 141 -14.91 9.82 -22.26
CA GLY A 141 -15.02 8.41 -22.64
C GLY A 141 -13.68 7.67 -22.48
N GLY A 142 -12.58 8.29 -22.90
CA GLY A 142 -11.23 7.74 -22.73
C GLY A 142 -10.84 7.48 -21.26
N TYR A 143 -11.20 8.38 -20.35
CA TYR A 143 -11.01 8.12 -18.91
C TYR A 143 -11.85 6.94 -18.42
N ALA A 144 -13.12 6.86 -18.82
CA ALA A 144 -13.99 5.74 -18.44
C ALA A 144 -13.43 4.39 -18.92
N ASP A 145 -12.87 4.36 -20.12
CA ASP A 145 -12.20 3.18 -20.67
C ASP A 145 -10.99 2.75 -19.85
N ILE A 146 -10.18 3.68 -19.36
CA ILE A 146 -9.06 3.40 -18.47
C ILE A 146 -9.58 2.87 -17.12
N PHE A 147 -10.59 3.51 -16.50
CA PHE A 147 -11.16 3.08 -15.21
C PHE A 147 -11.70 1.64 -15.28
N LEU A 148 -12.35 1.28 -16.39
CA LEU A 148 -12.80 -0.09 -16.60
C LEU A 148 -11.62 -1.06 -16.58
N ARG A 149 -10.51 -0.75 -17.28
CA ARG A 149 -9.32 -1.61 -17.32
C ARG A 149 -8.64 -1.68 -15.95
N ASN A 150 -8.55 -0.56 -15.20
CA ASN A 150 -8.05 -0.59 -13.82
C ASN A 150 -8.89 -1.56 -12.96
N THR A 151 -10.21 -1.52 -13.07
CA THR A 151 -11.10 -2.38 -12.30
C THR A 151 -10.94 -3.85 -12.69
N LEU A 152 -10.85 -4.16 -13.99
CA LEU A 152 -10.67 -5.53 -14.48
C LEU A 152 -9.27 -6.10 -14.14
N ALA A 153 -8.26 -5.25 -14.06
CA ALA A 153 -6.89 -5.63 -13.69
C ALA A 153 -6.69 -5.78 -12.17
N SER A 154 -7.60 -5.22 -11.35
CA SER A 154 -7.50 -5.26 -9.89
C SER A 154 -7.50 -6.68 -9.37
N GLY A 155 -6.46 -7.04 -8.60
CA GLY A 155 -6.25 -8.39 -8.09
C GLY A 155 -5.81 -9.42 -9.15
N VAL A 156 -5.56 -9.00 -10.39
CA VAL A 156 -5.06 -9.84 -11.49
C VAL A 156 -3.58 -9.57 -11.75
N ILE A 157 -3.22 -8.31 -11.92
CA ILE A 157 -1.84 -7.85 -12.08
C ILE A 157 -1.59 -6.64 -11.16
N PRO A 158 -0.39 -6.48 -10.60
CA PRO A 158 -0.05 -5.28 -9.83
C PRO A 158 -0.15 -4.02 -10.69
N GLN A 159 -0.79 -2.99 -10.15
CA GLN A 159 -0.96 -1.68 -10.78
C GLN A 159 -0.32 -0.59 -9.92
N ILE A 160 0.64 0.14 -10.47
CA ILE A 160 1.39 1.18 -9.76
C ILE A 160 1.22 2.50 -10.48
N SER A 161 0.77 3.51 -9.76
CA SER A 161 0.68 4.89 -10.25
C SER A 161 1.80 5.74 -9.66
N VAL A 162 2.52 6.41 -10.52
CA VAL A 162 3.66 7.28 -10.17
C VAL A 162 3.30 8.71 -10.59
N ILE A 163 3.12 9.59 -9.64
CA ILE A 163 2.68 10.96 -9.90
C ILE A 163 3.91 11.88 -9.87
N LEU A 164 4.32 12.36 -11.04
CA LEU A 164 5.51 13.21 -11.22
C LEU A 164 5.19 14.59 -11.80
N GLY A 165 3.94 14.99 -11.68
CA GLY A 165 3.45 16.28 -12.11
C GLY A 165 2.01 16.51 -11.67
N PRO A 166 1.28 17.42 -12.29
CA PRO A 166 -0.15 17.57 -12.06
C PRO A 166 -0.92 16.30 -12.40
N CYS A 167 -1.91 15.97 -11.57
CA CYS A 167 -2.90 14.93 -11.82
C CYS A 167 -4.24 15.47 -11.30
N ALA A 168 -5.06 16.03 -12.19
CA ALA A 168 -6.23 16.82 -11.80
C ALA A 168 -7.51 16.34 -12.50
N GLY A 169 -8.65 16.57 -11.84
CA GLY A 169 -9.97 16.21 -12.37
C GLY A 169 -10.13 14.71 -12.57
N GLY A 170 -10.62 14.28 -13.74
CA GLY A 170 -10.79 12.86 -14.06
C GLY A 170 -9.52 12.02 -13.95
N ALA A 171 -8.34 12.63 -14.09
CA ALA A 171 -7.07 11.94 -14.02
C ALA A 171 -6.76 11.29 -12.65
N VAL A 172 -7.37 11.77 -11.55
CA VAL A 172 -7.08 11.26 -10.20
C VAL A 172 -7.72 9.91 -9.91
N TYR A 173 -8.79 9.55 -10.62
CA TYR A 173 -9.55 8.34 -10.29
C TYR A 173 -8.84 7.06 -10.72
N SER A 174 -8.12 7.08 -11.86
CA SER A 174 -7.31 5.92 -12.27
C SER A 174 -6.25 5.57 -11.21
N PRO A 175 -5.38 6.50 -10.75
CA PRO A 175 -4.48 6.24 -9.64
C PRO A 175 -5.17 5.76 -8.36
N ALA A 176 -6.35 6.30 -8.02
CA ALA A 176 -7.09 5.90 -6.82
C ALA A 176 -7.60 4.45 -6.87
N ILE A 177 -7.79 3.88 -8.07
CA ILE A 177 -8.19 2.47 -8.26
C ILE A 177 -6.96 1.55 -8.22
N THR A 178 -5.76 2.02 -8.56
CA THR A 178 -4.54 1.21 -8.59
C THR A 178 -4.09 0.77 -7.20
N ASP A 179 -3.16 -0.17 -7.13
CA ASP A 179 -2.73 -0.78 -5.86
C ASP A 179 -1.84 0.15 -5.04
N PHE A 180 -0.93 0.87 -5.70
CA PHE A 180 0.01 1.78 -5.05
C PHE A 180 0.12 3.11 -5.79
N VAL A 181 0.15 4.20 -5.03
CA VAL A 181 0.37 5.56 -5.52
C VAL A 181 1.64 6.12 -4.90
N PHE A 182 2.60 6.48 -5.75
CA PHE A 182 3.84 7.16 -5.38
C PHE A 182 3.77 8.61 -5.80
N MET A 183 4.16 9.52 -4.94
CA MET A 183 4.15 10.96 -5.21
C MET A 183 5.49 11.60 -4.89
N SER A 184 5.97 12.47 -5.78
CA SER A 184 7.17 13.29 -5.57
C SER A 184 6.81 14.60 -4.86
N LYS A 185 7.49 14.95 -3.77
CA LYS A 185 7.27 16.20 -3.01
C LYS A 185 7.56 17.43 -3.85
N GLY A 186 6.81 18.50 -3.61
CA GLY A 186 7.01 19.81 -4.23
C GLY A 186 6.84 19.88 -5.75
N SER A 187 6.52 18.77 -6.41
CA SER A 187 6.40 18.70 -7.88
C SER A 187 5.19 17.97 -8.40
N SER A 188 4.53 17.17 -7.56
CA SER A 188 3.35 16.39 -7.91
C SER A 188 2.14 16.78 -7.09
N TYR A 189 0.98 16.81 -7.73
CA TYR A 189 -0.28 17.21 -7.10
C TYR A 189 -1.43 16.35 -7.61
N MET A 190 -2.30 15.92 -6.69
CA MET A 190 -3.55 15.24 -6.99
C MET A 190 -4.73 15.99 -6.36
N PHE A 191 -5.74 16.35 -7.13
CA PHE A 191 -6.97 16.92 -6.61
C PHE A 191 -8.12 16.81 -7.62
N VAL A 192 -9.33 16.72 -7.13
CA VAL A 192 -10.54 16.70 -8.00
C VAL A 192 -10.66 18.04 -8.74
N THR A 193 -10.46 19.15 -8.01
CA THR A 193 -10.44 20.51 -8.58
C THR A 193 -9.31 21.31 -7.93
N GLY A 194 -8.66 22.16 -8.72
CA GLY A 194 -7.53 22.97 -8.23
C GLY A 194 -7.92 24.12 -7.29
N PRO A 195 -6.92 24.76 -6.63
CA PRO A 195 -7.15 25.82 -5.64
C PRO A 195 -8.06 26.95 -6.07
N ASN A 196 -8.03 27.35 -7.35
CA ASN A 196 -8.87 28.43 -7.87
C ASN A 196 -10.38 28.07 -7.81
N VAL A 197 -10.73 26.83 -8.11
CA VAL A 197 -12.12 26.36 -8.03
C VAL A 197 -12.54 26.22 -6.58
N VAL A 198 -11.67 25.69 -5.71
CA VAL A 198 -11.91 25.63 -4.27
C VAL A 198 -12.21 27.02 -3.72
N LYS A 199 -11.38 28.03 -4.02
CA LYS A 199 -11.61 29.42 -3.60
C LYS A 199 -12.94 29.97 -4.09
N THR A 200 -13.34 29.66 -5.34
CA THR A 200 -14.59 30.15 -5.91
C THR A 200 -15.83 29.51 -5.27
N VAL A 201 -15.77 28.21 -4.94
CA VAL A 201 -16.94 27.43 -4.49
C VAL A 201 -17.07 27.42 -2.96
N THR A 202 -15.95 27.20 -2.25
CA THR A 202 -15.96 27.05 -0.78
C THR A 202 -15.40 28.26 -0.04
N HIS A 203 -14.82 29.23 -0.76
CA HIS A 203 -14.13 30.42 -0.23
C HIS A 203 -12.88 30.09 0.61
N GLU A 204 -12.35 28.88 0.50
CA GLU A 204 -11.11 28.49 1.13
C GLU A 204 -9.90 28.94 0.30
N GLU A 205 -8.88 29.48 0.95
CA GLU A 205 -7.60 29.82 0.34
C GLU A 205 -6.58 28.73 0.67
N VAL A 206 -6.15 27.98 -0.34
CA VAL A 206 -5.19 26.88 -0.20
C VAL A 206 -4.18 26.93 -1.35
N THR A 207 -2.96 26.51 -1.07
CA THR A 207 -1.93 26.29 -2.09
C THR A 207 -2.13 24.92 -2.76
N PHE A 208 -1.43 24.70 -3.87
CA PHE A 208 -1.39 23.38 -4.52
C PHE A 208 -0.90 22.28 -3.59
N GLU A 209 0.16 22.58 -2.81
CA GLU A 209 0.76 21.65 -1.87
C GLU A 209 -0.17 21.31 -0.70
N GLU A 210 -0.81 22.32 -0.11
CA GLU A 210 -1.75 22.13 1.00
C GLU A 210 -3.01 21.37 0.58
N LEU A 211 -3.49 21.57 -0.66
CA LEU A 211 -4.70 20.90 -1.16
C LEU A 211 -4.43 19.47 -1.56
N GLY A 212 -3.35 19.21 -2.28
CA GLY A 212 -3.14 17.91 -2.90
C GLY A 212 -1.68 17.56 -3.19
N GLY A 213 -0.73 18.09 -2.43
CA GLY A 213 0.68 17.71 -2.52
C GLY A 213 0.96 16.35 -1.92
N ALA A 214 2.19 15.85 -2.13
CA ALA A 214 2.61 14.52 -1.69
C ALA A 214 2.47 14.32 -0.18
N ASP A 215 2.91 15.29 0.64
CA ASP A 215 2.83 15.20 2.09
C ASP A 215 1.37 15.23 2.59
N THR A 216 0.50 16.02 1.96
CA THR A 216 -0.94 16.06 2.28
C THR A 216 -1.60 14.70 2.01
N HIS A 217 -1.31 14.08 0.87
CA HIS A 217 -1.88 12.79 0.53
C HIS A 217 -1.24 11.62 1.29
N ALA A 218 0.03 11.74 1.69
CA ALA A 218 0.70 10.73 2.49
C ALA A 218 0.28 10.76 3.97
N SER A 219 -0.07 11.94 4.54
CA SER A 219 -0.34 12.05 5.98
C SER A 219 -1.81 12.25 6.35
N LYS A 220 -2.60 12.94 5.50
CA LYS A 220 -3.99 13.31 5.83
C LYS A 220 -5.02 12.41 5.16
N SER A 221 -4.89 12.19 3.84
CA SER A 221 -5.91 11.47 3.07
C SER A 221 -5.60 9.98 2.88
N GLY A 222 -4.33 9.57 2.99
CA GLY A 222 -3.90 8.20 2.72
C GLY A 222 -4.01 7.80 1.24
N VAL A 223 -4.12 8.75 0.32
CA VAL A 223 -4.13 8.48 -1.13
C VAL A 223 -2.73 8.09 -1.61
N ALA A 224 -1.69 8.81 -1.17
CA ALA A 224 -0.31 8.46 -1.48
C ALA A 224 0.19 7.37 -0.52
N HIS A 225 0.64 6.26 -1.09
CA HIS A 225 1.24 5.16 -0.34
C HIS A 225 2.68 5.46 0.06
N VAL A 226 3.40 6.21 -0.79
CA VAL A 226 4.78 6.63 -0.55
C VAL A 226 4.97 8.05 -1.07
N ALA A 227 5.39 8.98 -0.20
CA ALA A 227 5.87 10.30 -0.56
C ALA A 227 7.40 10.25 -0.67
N CYS A 228 7.93 10.70 -1.81
CA CYS A 228 9.34 10.62 -2.16
C CYS A 228 9.94 12.02 -2.30
N GLU A 229 11.25 12.16 -2.09
CA GLU A 229 11.89 13.47 -2.08
C GLU A 229 11.92 14.14 -3.45
N ASP A 230 12.15 13.36 -4.53
CA ASP A 230 12.19 13.84 -5.91
C ASP A 230 11.77 12.74 -6.91
N GLU A 231 11.84 13.06 -8.22
CA GLU A 231 11.47 12.12 -9.28
C GLU A 231 12.39 10.89 -9.31
N VAL A 232 13.69 11.04 -9.02
CA VAL A 232 14.67 9.94 -9.03
C VAL A 232 14.43 9.00 -7.85
N ASP A 233 14.24 9.55 -6.65
CA ASP A 233 13.87 8.76 -5.46
C ASP A 233 12.56 8.02 -5.70
N THR A 234 11.57 8.69 -6.30
CA THR A 234 10.27 8.07 -6.61
C THR A 234 10.42 6.84 -7.51
N LEU A 235 11.14 6.97 -8.60
CA LEU A 235 11.36 5.87 -9.55
C LEU A 235 12.20 4.74 -8.94
N THR A 236 13.19 5.08 -8.12
CA THR A 236 13.99 4.10 -7.36
C THR A 236 13.13 3.31 -6.39
N ARG A 237 12.27 3.99 -5.63
CA ARG A 237 11.35 3.36 -4.68
C ARG A 237 10.33 2.44 -5.37
N VAL A 238 9.86 2.79 -6.57
CA VAL A 238 9.02 1.90 -7.37
C VAL A 238 9.78 0.63 -7.75
N ARG A 239 11.05 0.75 -8.17
CA ARG A 239 11.89 -0.42 -8.45
C ARG A 239 12.09 -1.29 -7.20
N ASP A 240 12.28 -0.68 -6.02
CA ASP A 240 12.41 -1.41 -4.76
C ASP A 240 11.14 -2.18 -4.41
N LEU A 241 9.95 -1.56 -4.54
CA LEU A 241 8.69 -2.26 -4.34
C LEU A 241 8.55 -3.47 -5.25
N MET A 242 8.93 -3.33 -6.53
CA MET A 242 8.86 -4.40 -7.51
C MET A 242 9.66 -5.66 -7.14
N ARG A 243 10.63 -5.58 -6.22
CA ARG A 243 11.37 -6.74 -5.73
C ARG A 243 10.49 -7.72 -4.95
N TYR A 244 9.47 -7.22 -4.26
CA TYR A 244 8.58 -8.02 -3.40
C TYR A 244 7.35 -8.58 -4.13
N LEU A 245 6.93 -7.95 -5.22
CA LEU A 245 5.67 -8.26 -5.89
C LEU A 245 5.84 -9.36 -6.96
N PRO A 246 4.88 -10.30 -7.08
CA PRO A 246 4.84 -11.20 -8.23
C PRO A 246 4.43 -10.45 -9.49
N SER A 247 4.58 -11.09 -10.66
CA SER A 247 4.16 -10.48 -11.92
C SER A 247 2.63 -10.47 -12.10
N SER A 248 1.93 -11.43 -11.52
CA SER A 248 0.47 -11.54 -11.55
C SER A 248 -0.03 -12.41 -10.39
N ASN A 249 -1.32 -12.50 -10.20
CA ASN A 249 -1.97 -13.36 -9.19
C ASN A 249 -1.74 -14.86 -9.40
N THR A 250 -1.29 -15.28 -10.59
CA THR A 250 -0.95 -16.67 -10.91
C THR A 250 0.55 -16.93 -10.98
N ALA A 251 1.37 -15.88 -10.86
CA ALA A 251 2.81 -16.01 -10.88
C ALA A 251 3.35 -16.40 -9.50
N THR A 252 4.46 -17.14 -9.50
CA THR A 252 5.21 -17.43 -8.27
C THR A 252 5.80 -16.14 -7.70
N LEU A 253 5.90 -16.07 -6.37
CA LEU A 253 6.60 -14.97 -5.70
C LEU A 253 8.08 -14.95 -6.10
N PRO A 254 8.69 -13.77 -6.22
CA PRO A 254 10.12 -13.66 -6.44
C PRO A 254 10.87 -14.23 -5.22
N HIS A 255 12.05 -14.78 -5.46
CA HIS A 255 12.98 -15.17 -4.39
C HIS A 255 14.13 -14.17 -4.36
N ILE A 256 14.32 -13.52 -3.21
CA ILE A 256 15.38 -12.54 -2.99
C ILE A 256 16.49 -13.21 -2.16
N PRO A 257 17.67 -13.46 -2.73
CA PRO A 257 18.77 -14.07 -1.97
C PRO A 257 19.10 -13.28 -0.72
N THR A 258 19.33 -13.98 0.39
CA THR A 258 19.73 -13.38 1.66
C THR A 258 20.93 -14.10 2.24
N VAL A 259 21.75 -13.37 2.98
CA VAL A 259 22.87 -13.93 3.76
C VAL A 259 22.45 -14.24 5.21
N ASP A 260 21.26 -13.83 5.63
CA ASP A 260 20.75 -14.10 6.97
C ASP A 260 20.35 -15.57 7.12
N LEU A 261 20.86 -16.21 8.17
CA LEU A 261 20.50 -17.59 8.48
C LEU A 261 19.04 -17.71 8.92
N PRO A 262 18.31 -18.73 8.48
CA PRO A 262 16.90 -18.92 8.84
C PRO A 262 16.70 -19.17 10.33
N ASP A 263 17.67 -19.74 11.01
CA ASP A 263 17.65 -20.06 12.44
C ASP A 263 18.43 -19.05 13.31
N ARG A 264 18.77 -17.87 12.76
CA ARG A 264 19.41 -16.77 13.51
C ARG A 264 18.60 -16.43 14.75
N ILE A 265 19.26 -16.48 15.91
CA ILE A 265 18.65 -16.13 17.20
C ILE A 265 18.62 -14.62 17.38
N CYS A 266 17.45 -14.09 17.67
CA CYS A 266 17.19 -12.65 17.80
C CYS A 266 17.23 -12.19 19.27
N THR A 267 18.38 -12.32 19.94
CA THR A 267 18.51 -12.08 21.40
C THR A 267 18.04 -10.69 21.87
N ARG A 268 18.12 -9.67 20.99
CA ARG A 268 17.62 -8.32 21.30
C ARG A 268 16.13 -8.34 21.64
N LEU A 269 15.35 -9.26 21.10
CA LEU A 269 13.90 -9.35 21.34
C LEU A 269 13.57 -9.75 22.77
N ASP A 270 14.44 -10.46 23.48
CA ASP A 270 14.18 -10.89 24.86
C ASP A 270 14.06 -9.71 25.85
N THR A 271 14.53 -8.53 25.46
CA THR A 271 14.53 -7.31 26.29
C THR A 271 13.84 -6.12 25.63
N ILE A 272 13.23 -6.31 24.45
CA ILE A 272 12.66 -5.19 23.68
C ILE A 272 11.36 -4.68 24.28
N ILE A 273 10.59 -5.55 24.92
CA ILE A 273 9.34 -5.16 25.59
C ILE A 273 9.68 -4.53 26.93
N PRO A 274 9.29 -3.28 27.19
CA PRO A 274 9.51 -2.64 28.48
C PRO A 274 8.79 -3.38 29.61
N ALA A 275 9.42 -3.46 30.78
CA ALA A 275 8.80 -4.05 31.97
C ALA A 275 7.55 -3.28 32.45
N ASN A 276 7.51 -1.97 32.19
CA ASN A 276 6.31 -1.16 32.44
C ASN A 276 5.34 -1.31 31.25
N PRO A 277 4.15 -1.89 31.44
CA PRO A 277 3.18 -2.14 30.35
C PRO A 277 2.62 -0.85 29.70
N ASN A 278 2.82 0.31 30.34
CA ASN A 278 2.43 1.61 29.80
C ASN A 278 3.56 2.32 29.03
N GLN A 279 4.78 1.78 29.07
CA GLN A 279 5.89 2.34 28.30
C GLN A 279 5.78 1.85 26.86
N PRO A 280 5.74 2.77 25.85
CA PRO A 280 5.73 2.41 24.45
C PRO A 280 7.10 1.86 24.00
N TYR A 281 7.09 1.09 22.90
CA TYR A 281 8.25 0.69 22.13
C TYR A 281 7.90 0.77 20.64
N ASP A 282 8.90 0.84 19.78
CA ASP A 282 8.68 0.86 18.33
C ASP A 282 8.61 -0.56 17.78
N ILE A 283 7.45 -0.97 17.24
CA ILE A 283 7.27 -2.30 16.64
C ILE A 283 8.18 -2.52 15.42
N LYS A 284 8.62 -1.44 14.75
CA LYS A 284 9.56 -1.54 13.63
C LYS A 284 10.91 -2.12 14.05
N ASP A 285 11.31 -1.93 15.31
CA ASP A 285 12.51 -2.57 15.85
C ASP A 285 12.35 -4.09 15.94
N VAL A 286 11.16 -4.59 16.31
CA VAL A 286 10.83 -6.02 16.27
C VAL A 286 10.89 -6.52 14.84
N ILE A 287 10.17 -5.86 13.92
CA ILE A 287 10.11 -6.22 12.51
C ILE A 287 11.52 -6.33 11.92
N LYS A 288 12.32 -5.26 12.03
CA LYS A 288 13.70 -5.22 11.50
C LYS A 288 14.63 -6.26 12.13
N THR A 289 14.40 -6.64 13.39
CA THR A 289 15.18 -7.69 14.05
C THR A 289 14.86 -9.08 13.49
N VAL A 290 13.63 -9.31 13.04
CA VAL A 290 13.13 -10.63 12.59
C VAL A 290 13.36 -10.87 11.10
N VAL A 291 13.15 -9.85 10.26
CA VAL A 291 13.22 -9.97 8.80
C VAL A 291 14.65 -10.08 8.27
N ASP A 292 14.80 -10.47 7.02
CA ASP A 292 16.09 -10.59 6.36
C ASP A 292 16.79 -9.23 6.25
N GLU A 293 18.08 -9.20 6.61
CA GLU A 293 18.97 -8.04 6.49
C GLU A 293 18.39 -6.73 7.05
N SER A 294 17.42 -6.86 7.98
CA SER A 294 16.69 -5.74 8.58
C SER A 294 15.98 -4.84 7.55
N GLN A 295 15.72 -5.36 6.35
CA GLN A 295 15.07 -4.62 5.28
C GLN A 295 13.54 -4.68 5.40
N PHE A 296 12.93 -3.50 5.49
CA PHE A 296 11.48 -3.36 5.58
C PHE A 296 11.02 -2.22 4.68
N PHE A 297 10.18 -2.52 3.71
CA PHE A 297 9.58 -1.54 2.80
C PHE A 297 8.20 -1.15 3.35
N GLU A 298 8.16 -0.08 4.13
CA GLU A 298 6.93 0.42 4.76
C GLU A 298 6.02 1.12 3.74
N ILE A 299 4.72 0.84 3.81
CA ILE A 299 3.66 1.48 3.03
C ILE A 299 2.84 2.37 3.95
N HIS A 300 2.49 3.59 3.50
CA HIS A 300 1.76 4.56 4.31
C HIS A 300 2.46 4.88 5.65
N ALA A 301 3.77 5.14 5.61
CA ALA A 301 4.54 5.40 6.82
C ALA A 301 3.99 6.59 7.64
N ASP A 302 3.48 7.61 6.94
CA ASP A 302 2.99 8.87 7.54
C ASP A 302 1.46 8.90 7.72
N PHE A 303 0.75 7.83 7.33
CA PHE A 303 -0.71 7.72 7.47
C PHE A 303 -1.10 6.62 8.44
N ALA A 304 -2.00 6.93 9.39
CA ALA A 304 -2.46 5.96 10.40
C ALA A 304 -1.28 5.20 11.03
N GLU A 305 -0.35 5.93 11.64
CA GLU A 305 0.90 5.41 12.19
C GLU A 305 0.71 4.36 13.30
N ASN A 306 -0.49 4.30 13.90
CA ASN A 306 -0.88 3.32 14.92
C ASN A 306 -0.96 1.87 14.37
N ILE A 307 -0.93 1.68 13.05
CA ILE A 307 -0.70 0.40 12.38
C ILE A 307 0.41 0.52 11.35
N VAL A 308 1.33 -0.43 11.34
CA VAL A 308 2.44 -0.52 10.38
C VAL A 308 2.12 -1.61 9.38
N VAL A 309 2.21 -1.29 8.09
CA VAL A 309 2.08 -2.28 7.00
C VAL A 309 3.24 -2.11 6.01
N GLY A 310 3.67 -3.18 5.40
CA GLY A 310 4.75 -3.14 4.43
C GLY A 310 5.27 -4.51 4.04
N PHE A 311 6.28 -4.52 3.20
CA PHE A 311 6.88 -5.74 2.67
C PHE A 311 8.26 -5.99 3.25
N ALA A 312 8.57 -7.25 3.46
CA ALA A 312 9.89 -7.72 3.87
C ALA A 312 10.17 -9.08 3.25
N THR A 313 11.31 -9.66 3.55
CA THR A 313 11.60 -11.06 3.21
C THR A 313 11.92 -11.87 4.47
N MET A 314 11.55 -13.13 4.41
CA MET A 314 11.91 -14.12 5.42
C MET A 314 12.46 -15.36 4.73
N ASN A 315 13.75 -15.63 4.92
CA ASN A 315 14.51 -16.67 4.20
C ASN A 315 14.37 -16.50 2.67
N GLY A 316 14.51 -15.24 2.20
CA GLY A 316 14.42 -14.88 0.79
C GLY A 316 13.01 -14.82 0.19
N ARG A 317 11.97 -15.15 0.94
CA ARG A 317 10.57 -15.16 0.49
C ARG A 317 9.86 -13.88 0.89
N PRO A 318 9.21 -13.15 -0.02
CA PRO A 318 8.41 -11.99 0.30
C PRO A 318 7.27 -12.31 1.26
N VAL A 319 7.05 -11.42 2.21
CA VAL A 319 5.93 -11.46 3.16
C VAL A 319 5.34 -10.05 3.32
N GLY A 320 4.05 -9.98 3.55
CA GLY A 320 3.36 -8.77 3.99
C GLY A 320 3.36 -8.72 5.53
N ILE A 321 3.82 -7.62 6.09
CA ILE A 321 3.83 -7.36 7.52
C ILE A 321 2.63 -6.48 7.88
N VAL A 322 1.89 -6.86 8.92
CA VAL A 322 0.84 -6.04 9.54
C VAL A 322 1.09 -6.01 11.05
N ALA A 323 1.30 -4.83 11.61
CA ALA A 323 1.67 -4.74 13.02
C ALA A 323 1.03 -3.53 13.71
N ASN A 324 0.56 -3.70 14.95
CA ASN A 324 0.18 -2.57 15.77
C ASN A 324 1.43 -1.79 16.21
N GLN A 325 1.35 -0.46 16.26
CA GLN A 325 2.47 0.40 16.65
C GLN A 325 2.24 1.00 18.05
N PRO A 326 2.81 0.39 19.10
CA PRO A 326 2.63 0.90 20.47
C PRO A 326 3.14 2.31 20.69
N ALA A 327 4.08 2.77 19.89
CA ALA A 327 4.62 4.14 19.95
C ALA A 327 3.64 5.19 19.44
N SER A 328 2.64 4.80 18.66
CA SER A 328 1.58 5.69 18.17
C SER A 328 0.22 5.25 18.70
N MET A 329 -0.45 6.11 19.45
CA MET A 329 -1.78 5.84 20.06
C MET A 329 -1.87 4.48 20.78
N ALA A 330 -0.77 4.00 21.37
CA ALA A 330 -0.65 2.68 22.01
C ALA A 330 -1.04 1.49 21.11
N GLY A 331 -1.02 1.63 19.78
CA GLY A 331 -1.39 0.58 18.83
C GLY A 331 -2.90 0.32 18.71
N VAL A 332 -3.74 1.21 19.21
CA VAL A 332 -5.20 1.09 19.13
C VAL A 332 -5.67 1.10 17.67
N LEU A 333 -6.74 0.38 17.35
CA LEU A 333 -7.36 0.43 16.04
C LEU A 333 -8.37 1.58 15.94
N ASP A 334 -8.26 2.38 14.90
CA ASP A 334 -9.18 3.46 14.56
C ASP A 334 -9.70 3.31 13.11
N ILE A 335 -10.46 4.28 12.63
CA ILE A 335 -11.03 4.28 11.27
C ILE A 335 -9.93 4.16 10.22
N ASN A 336 -8.88 4.94 10.35
CA ASN A 336 -7.82 5.03 9.35
C ASN A 336 -6.92 3.78 9.36
N SER A 337 -6.50 3.32 10.53
CA SER A 337 -5.69 2.11 10.68
C SER A 337 -6.43 0.87 10.21
N SER A 338 -7.73 0.77 10.49
CA SER A 338 -8.57 -0.31 10.01
C SER A 338 -8.66 -0.34 8.47
N SER A 339 -8.83 0.81 7.85
CA SER A 339 -8.88 0.94 6.38
C SER A 339 -7.52 0.65 5.73
N LYS A 340 -6.42 1.19 6.29
CA LYS A 340 -5.03 0.93 5.85
C LYS A 340 -4.70 -0.55 5.91
N GLY A 341 -4.94 -1.19 7.06
CA GLY A 341 -4.67 -2.62 7.25
C GLY A 341 -5.50 -3.49 6.32
N ALA A 342 -6.81 -3.22 6.20
CA ALA A 342 -7.71 -3.98 5.33
C ALA A 342 -7.28 -3.94 3.86
N ARG A 343 -6.92 -2.76 3.34
CA ARG A 343 -6.45 -2.60 1.96
C ARG A 343 -5.18 -3.41 1.72
N PHE A 344 -4.22 -3.34 2.64
CA PHE A 344 -2.96 -4.05 2.54
C PHE A 344 -3.12 -5.58 2.62
N VAL A 345 -3.93 -6.09 3.56
CA VAL A 345 -4.23 -7.51 3.69
C VAL A 345 -4.87 -8.06 2.40
N ARG A 346 -5.84 -7.34 1.84
CA ARG A 346 -6.48 -7.74 0.58
C ARG A 346 -5.52 -7.76 -0.60
N PHE A 347 -4.60 -6.79 -0.69
CA PHE A 347 -3.55 -6.79 -1.69
C PHE A 347 -2.67 -8.04 -1.57
N CYS A 348 -2.19 -8.34 -0.37
CA CYS A 348 -1.36 -9.52 -0.15
C CYS A 348 -2.09 -10.81 -0.54
N ASP A 349 -3.37 -10.94 -0.18
CA ASP A 349 -4.19 -12.10 -0.52
C ASP A 349 -4.39 -12.24 -2.04
N CYS A 350 -4.68 -11.15 -2.74
CA CYS A 350 -4.81 -11.15 -4.20
C CYS A 350 -3.56 -11.67 -4.93
N PHE A 351 -2.39 -11.44 -4.36
CA PHE A 351 -1.12 -11.76 -5.01
C PHE A 351 -0.34 -12.87 -4.32
N ASN A 352 -1.01 -13.69 -3.52
CA ASN A 352 -0.45 -14.87 -2.83
C ASN A 352 0.75 -14.54 -1.92
N ILE A 353 0.81 -13.33 -1.37
CA ILE A 353 1.87 -12.91 -0.45
C ILE A 353 1.47 -13.31 0.98
N PRO A 354 2.24 -14.20 1.66
CA PRO A 354 1.96 -14.60 3.02
C PRO A 354 1.97 -13.41 3.99
N LEU A 355 1.14 -13.46 5.02
CA LEU A 355 1.01 -12.41 6.02
C LEU A 355 1.67 -12.80 7.34
N VAL A 356 2.49 -11.90 7.87
CA VAL A 356 3.06 -11.97 9.22
C VAL A 356 2.49 -10.82 10.04
N VAL A 357 1.83 -11.16 11.13
CA VAL A 357 1.15 -10.20 12.01
C VAL A 357 1.90 -10.09 13.33
N PHE A 358 2.21 -8.87 13.76
CA PHE A 358 2.69 -8.60 15.13
C PHE A 358 1.60 -7.84 15.87
N GLU A 359 1.12 -8.44 16.96
CA GLU A 359 -0.03 -7.91 17.69
C GLU A 359 0.40 -7.33 19.04
N ASP A 360 0.07 -6.06 19.24
CA ASP A 360 0.06 -5.35 20.52
C ASP A 360 -1.05 -4.30 20.47
N VAL A 361 -2.28 -4.73 20.76
CA VAL A 361 -3.48 -3.93 20.56
C VAL A 361 -4.35 -3.87 21.82
N PRO A 362 -4.58 -2.66 22.38
CA PRO A 362 -5.44 -2.51 23.57
C PRO A 362 -6.95 -2.49 23.24
N GLY A 363 -7.33 -2.45 21.97
CA GLY A 363 -8.72 -2.38 21.54
C GLY A 363 -8.93 -1.45 20.35
N PHE A 364 -10.20 -1.14 20.07
CA PHE A 364 -10.60 -0.08 19.16
C PHE A 364 -10.67 1.26 19.90
N LEU A 365 -10.36 2.36 19.21
CA LEU A 365 -10.38 3.71 19.77
C LEU A 365 -11.83 4.11 20.13
N PRO A 366 -12.13 4.37 21.41
CA PRO A 366 -13.44 4.85 21.80
C PRO A 366 -13.63 6.34 21.52
N GLY A 367 -14.87 6.80 21.51
CA GLY A 367 -15.21 8.20 21.46
C GLY A 367 -16.21 8.54 20.37
N THR A 368 -16.94 9.64 20.56
CA THR A 368 -18.03 10.08 19.67
C THR A 368 -17.55 10.35 18.24
N ASP A 369 -16.35 10.90 18.05
CA ASP A 369 -15.78 11.13 16.72
C ASP A 369 -15.66 9.80 15.95
N GLN A 370 -15.11 8.77 16.59
CA GLN A 370 -14.95 7.45 15.97
C GLN A 370 -16.31 6.79 15.71
N GLU A 371 -17.21 6.80 16.69
CA GLU A 371 -18.54 6.20 16.56
C GLU A 371 -19.36 6.86 15.44
N TRP A 372 -19.43 8.19 15.43
CA TRP A 372 -20.23 8.92 14.46
C TRP A 372 -19.64 8.85 13.03
N ARG A 373 -18.34 8.75 12.91
CA ARG A 373 -17.66 8.55 11.62
C ARG A 373 -17.61 7.09 11.19
N GLY A 374 -18.16 6.17 11.98
CA GLY A 374 -18.42 4.78 11.59
C GLY A 374 -17.29 3.81 11.87
N ILE A 375 -16.63 3.91 13.04
CA ILE A 375 -15.57 2.95 13.46
C ILE A 375 -16.03 1.49 13.34
N ILE A 376 -17.31 1.18 13.65
CA ILE A 376 -17.87 -0.17 13.54
C ILE A 376 -17.76 -0.67 12.09
N ARG A 377 -18.17 0.15 11.11
CA ARG A 377 -18.09 -0.18 9.69
C ARG A 377 -16.64 -0.29 9.20
N HIS A 378 -15.78 0.64 9.60
CA HIS A 378 -14.38 0.64 9.20
C HIS A 378 -13.57 -0.47 9.87
N GLY A 379 -13.80 -0.74 11.16
CA GLY A 379 -13.20 -1.87 11.85
C GLY A 379 -13.59 -3.21 11.24
N ALA A 380 -14.86 -3.32 10.80
CA ALA A 380 -15.34 -4.51 10.08
C ALA A 380 -14.62 -4.76 8.75
N LYS A 381 -14.01 -3.74 8.10
CA LYS A 381 -13.20 -3.95 6.89
C LYS A 381 -11.95 -4.79 7.17
N LEU A 382 -11.25 -4.50 8.27
CA LEU A 382 -10.03 -5.22 8.64
C LEU A 382 -10.36 -6.66 9.05
N LEU A 383 -11.41 -6.84 9.86
CA LEU A 383 -11.93 -8.16 10.21
C LEU A 383 -12.29 -8.96 8.95
N TYR A 384 -13.06 -8.36 8.04
CA TYR A 384 -13.46 -8.98 6.78
C TYR A 384 -12.24 -9.40 5.95
N ALA A 385 -11.26 -8.52 5.80
CA ALA A 385 -10.06 -8.78 5.01
C ALA A 385 -9.29 -10.00 5.54
N PHE A 386 -9.07 -10.10 6.84
CA PHE A 386 -8.39 -11.26 7.43
C PHE A 386 -9.23 -12.54 7.36
N CYS A 387 -10.56 -12.47 7.55
CA CYS A 387 -11.44 -13.62 7.39
C CYS A 387 -11.48 -14.15 5.95
N GLU A 388 -11.43 -13.25 4.97
CA GLU A 388 -11.49 -13.61 3.55
C GLU A 388 -10.16 -14.14 3.03
N ALA A 389 -9.03 -13.67 3.56
CA ALA A 389 -7.70 -14.02 3.09
C ALA A 389 -7.40 -15.50 3.25
N THR A 390 -6.93 -16.11 2.14
CA THR A 390 -6.61 -17.53 2.01
C THR A 390 -5.11 -17.83 2.03
N VAL A 391 -4.27 -16.81 1.89
CA VAL A 391 -2.80 -16.94 2.00
C VAL A 391 -2.37 -17.45 3.39
N PRO A 392 -1.15 -17.99 3.53
CA PRO A 392 -0.58 -18.28 4.85
C PRO A 392 -0.60 -17.05 5.75
N LYS A 393 -1.12 -17.20 6.97
CA LYS A 393 -1.26 -16.13 7.96
C LYS A 393 -0.68 -16.57 9.29
N VAL A 394 0.39 -15.91 9.72
CA VAL A 394 1.08 -16.23 10.98
C VAL A 394 1.06 -15.01 11.90
N THR A 395 0.82 -15.22 13.19
CA THR A 395 0.68 -14.14 14.18
C THR A 395 1.63 -14.34 15.35
N VAL A 396 2.25 -13.26 15.79
CA VAL A 396 3.03 -13.18 17.03
C VAL A 396 2.38 -12.14 17.93
N ILE A 397 1.81 -12.56 19.05
CA ILE A 397 1.28 -11.67 20.08
C ILE A 397 2.44 -11.28 20.99
N THR A 398 2.85 -10.02 20.92
CA THR A 398 4.04 -9.52 21.63
C THR A 398 3.71 -9.03 23.03
N ARG A 399 2.53 -8.37 23.21
CA ARG A 399 2.09 -7.83 24.49
C ARG A 399 0.57 -7.86 24.59
N LYS A 400 -0.13 -6.75 24.36
CA LYS A 400 -1.60 -6.65 24.54
C LYS A 400 -2.36 -7.25 23.36
N ALA A 401 -3.43 -7.96 23.67
CA ALA A 401 -4.38 -8.50 22.70
C ALA A 401 -5.77 -8.50 23.36
N TYR A 402 -6.47 -7.36 23.31
CA TYR A 402 -7.68 -7.13 24.08
C TYR A 402 -8.95 -7.03 23.24
N GLY A 403 -10.00 -7.67 23.74
CA GLY A 403 -11.36 -7.58 23.22
C GLY A 403 -11.49 -8.00 21.76
N GLY A 404 -12.39 -7.38 21.02
CA GLY A 404 -12.60 -7.68 19.60
C GLY A 404 -11.41 -7.35 18.71
N ALA A 405 -10.47 -6.51 19.16
CA ALA A 405 -9.26 -6.22 18.40
C ALA A 405 -8.31 -7.42 18.35
N TYR A 406 -8.24 -8.26 19.40
CA TYR A 406 -7.59 -9.56 19.38
C TYR A 406 -8.12 -10.43 18.24
N ASP A 407 -9.46 -10.50 18.09
CA ASP A 407 -10.03 -11.30 17.00
C ASP A 407 -9.63 -10.74 15.63
N VAL A 408 -9.72 -9.41 15.47
CA VAL A 408 -9.48 -8.72 14.19
C VAL A 408 -8.04 -8.84 13.72
N MET A 409 -7.06 -8.87 14.64
CA MET A 409 -5.63 -8.99 14.30
C MET A 409 -5.19 -10.42 13.99
N ASN A 410 -6.01 -11.14 13.23
CA ASN A 410 -5.73 -12.48 12.72
C ASN A 410 -5.69 -13.57 13.82
N SER A 411 -6.69 -13.59 14.69
CA SER A 411 -6.82 -14.67 15.67
C SER A 411 -7.01 -16.04 14.99
N LYS A 412 -6.76 -17.09 15.76
CA LYS A 412 -7.01 -18.49 15.34
C LYS A 412 -8.45 -18.70 14.86
N HIS A 413 -9.42 -17.98 15.48
CA HIS A 413 -10.85 -18.10 15.19
C HIS A 413 -11.25 -17.59 13.82
N ILE A 414 -10.47 -16.68 13.23
CA ILE A 414 -10.69 -16.13 11.89
C ILE A 414 -9.69 -16.66 10.86
N ARG A 415 -9.32 -17.93 10.98
CA ARG A 415 -8.43 -18.64 10.06
C ARG A 415 -6.95 -18.25 10.16
N GLY A 416 -6.47 -17.79 11.32
CA GLY A 416 -5.04 -17.69 11.61
C GLY A 416 -4.39 -19.09 11.57
N ASP A 417 -3.39 -19.30 10.73
CA ASP A 417 -2.81 -20.65 10.53
C ASP A 417 -1.86 -21.05 11.66
N TYR A 418 -1.00 -20.13 12.06
CA TYR A 418 -0.03 -20.36 13.14
C TYR A 418 0.07 -19.10 14.00
N ASN A 419 -0.39 -19.20 15.23
CA ASN A 419 -0.45 -18.09 16.18
C ASN A 419 0.39 -18.42 17.41
N VAL A 420 1.37 -17.59 17.73
CA VAL A 420 2.21 -17.75 18.92
C VAL A 420 2.20 -16.48 19.76
N ALA A 421 2.51 -16.62 21.03
CA ALA A 421 2.63 -15.50 21.93
C ALA A 421 4.00 -15.47 22.62
N TRP A 422 4.45 -14.29 22.99
CA TRP A 422 5.56 -14.14 23.91
C TRP A 422 5.08 -14.29 25.36
N PRO A 423 5.94 -14.60 26.31
CA PRO A 423 5.55 -14.67 27.73
C PRO A 423 5.00 -13.36 28.30
N THR A 424 5.29 -12.24 27.63
CA THR A 424 4.80 -10.90 27.95
C THR A 424 3.37 -10.62 27.41
N ALA A 425 2.79 -11.56 26.68
CA ALA A 425 1.46 -11.38 26.08
C ALA A 425 0.36 -11.40 27.12
N GLU A 426 -0.62 -10.51 26.92
CA GLU A 426 -1.82 -10.39 27.73
C GLU A 426 -3.04 -10.56 26.81
N ILE A 427 -3.63 -11.76 26.80
CA ILE A 427 -4.77 -12.10 25.93
C ILE A 427 -6.03 -12.14 26.78
N ALA A 428 -6.89 -11.12 26.68
CA ALA A 428 -8.05 -10.98 27.55
C ALA A 428 -9.18 -10.16 26.91
N VAL A 429 -10.37 -10.21 27.50
CA VAL A 429 -11.51 -9.36 27.06
C VAL A 429 -11.19 -7.88 27.23
N MET A 430 -10.48 -7.50 28.29
CA MET A 430 -10.00 -6.14 28.56
C MET A 430 -8.86 -6.19 29.58
N GLY A 431 -8.11 -5.09 29.70
CA GLY A 431 -7.07 -4.97 30.74
C GLY A 431 -7.64 -5.06 32.15
N ALA A 432 -6.83 -5.58 33.08
CA ALA A 432 -7.24 -5.89 34.46
C ALA A 432 -7.89 -4.72 35.18
N LYS A 433 -7.37 -3.51 35.05
CA LYS A 433 -7.93 -2.32 35.70
C LYS A 433 -9.40 -2.10 35.32
N GLY A 434 -9.73 -2.12 34.03
CA GLY A 434 -11.10 -1.94 33.56
C GLY A 434 -12.02 -3.08 33.98
N ALA A 435 -11.51 -4.32 33.93
CA ALA A 435 -12.25 -5.49 34.35
C ALA A 435 -12.62 -5.44 35.87
N VAL A 436 -11.66 -5.08 36.68
CA VAL A 436 -11.81 -4.98 38.14
C VAL A 436 -12.79 -3.86 38.52
N GLU A 437 -12.72 -2.71 37.89
CA GLU A 437 -13.65 -1.59 38.08
C GLU A 437 -15.12 -1.99 37.77
N ILE A 438 -15.33 -2.92 36.84
CA ILE A 438 -16.67 -3.40 36.48
C ILE A 438 -17.11 -4.53 37.41
N LEU A 439 -16.30 -5.57 37.56
CA LEU A 439 -16.68 -6.81 38.26
C LEU A 439 -16.72 -6.63 39.76
N PHE A 440 -15.82 -5.84 40.32
CA PHE A 440 -15.64 -5.73 41.79
C PHE A 440 -15.96 -4.34 42.33
N LYS A 441 -16.70 -3.53 41.55
CA LYS A 441 -17.07 -2.16 41.94
C LYS A 441 -17.58 -2.05 43.38
N LYS A 442 -18.53 -2.90 43.76
CA LYS A 442 -19.13 -2.90 45.11
C LYS A 442 -18.14 -3.29 46.20
N GLU A 443 -17.26 -4.25 45.90
CA GLU A 443 -16.25 -4.72 46.85
C GLU A 443 -15.21 -3.64 47.13
N ILE A 444 -14.80 -2.94 46.10
CA ILE A 444 -13.88 -1.80 46.22
C ILE A 444 -14.52 -0.62 46.94
N GLU A 445 -15.80 -0.33 46.66
CA GLU A 445 -16.53 0.77 47.30
C GLU A 445 -16.67 0.57 48.81
N HIS A 446 -16.75 -0.68 49.29
CA HIS A 446 -16.93 -1.03 50.72
C HIS A 446 -15.61 -1.34 51.44
N ALA A 447 -14.46 -1.36 50.73
CA ALA A 447 -13.18 -1.61 51.35
C ALA A 447 -12.69 -0.42 52.19
N GLU A 448 -11.99 -0.69 53.30
CA GLU A 448 -11.35 0.36 54.12
C GLU A 448 -10.27 1.12 53.32
N ASP A 449 -9.43 0.37 52.60
CA ASP A 449 -8.46 0.94 51.63
C ASP A 449 -8.83 0.50 50.21
N LYS A 450 -9.51 1.40 49.51
CA LYS A 450 -9.98 1.18 48.14
C LYS A 450 -8.86 0.99 47.14
N VAL A 451 -7.74 1.68 47.34
CA VAL A 451 -6.59 1.63 46.43
C VAL A 451 -5.85 0.32 46.56
N ALA A 452 -5.58 -0.11 47.79
CA ALA A 452 -4.97 -1.39 48.08
C ALA A 452 -5.83 -2.56 47.59
N LYS A 453 -7.15 -2.48 47.80
CA LYS A 453 -8.10 -3.52 47.35
C LYS A 453 -8.20 -3.62 45.84
N ALA A 454 -8.26 -2.49 45.17
CA ALA A 454 -8.23 -2.47 43.69
C ALA A 454 -6.92 -3.10 43.14
N ALA A 455 -5.77 -2.75 43.71
CA ALA A 455 -4.49 -3.31 43.30
C ALA A 455 -4.39 -4.83 43.54
N GLU A 456 -4.92 -5.33 44.67
CA GLU A 456 -5.01 -6.76 44.96
C GLU A 456 -5.84 -7.51 43.89
N LEU A 457 -7.01 -6.97 43.57
CA LEU A 457 -7.92 -7.56 42.60
C LEU A 457 -7.34 -7.49 41.16
N GLU A 458 -6.70 -6.40 40.81
CA GLU A 458 -6.00 -6.27 39.52
C GLU A 458 -4.87 -7.31 39.39
N ALA A 459 -4.07 -7.51 40.44
CA ALA A 459 -3.03 -8.53 40.45
C ALA A 459 -3.62 -9.95 40.31
N ALA A 460 -4.71 -10.25 41.01
CA ALA A 460 -5.40 -11.53 40.90
C ALA A 460 -5.98 -11.76 39.50
N TYR A 461 -6.63 -10.73 38.92
CA TYR A 461 -7.19 -10.79 37.58
C TYR A 461 -6.08 -10.98 36.51
N ASN A 462 -4.97 -10.24 36.63
CA ASN A 462 -3.82 -10.39 35.74
C ASN A 462 -3.25 -11.81 35.78
N ALA A 463 -3.06 -12.35 36.97
CA ALA A 463 -2.52 -13.71 37.13
C ALA A 463 -3.43 -14.77 36.51
N GLN A 464 -4.75 -14.58 36.58
CA GLN A 464 -5.71 -15.55 36.09
C GLN A 464 -6.02 -15.43 34.59
N PHE A 465 -6.17 -14.20 34.07
CA PHE A 465 -6.73 -13.96 32.73
C PHE A 465 -5.80 -13.21 31.77
N CYS A 466 -4.96 -12.28 32.24
CA CYS A 466 -4.10 -11.47 31.36
C CYS A 466 -2.73 -12.13 31.17
N ASN A 467 -2.71 -13.33 30.60
CA ASN A 467 -1.49 -14.07 30.32
C ASN A 467 -1.71 -14.99 29.09
N PRO A 468 -0.64 -15.42 28.41
CA PRO A 468 -0.77 -16.25 27.20
C PRO A 468 -1.21 -17.68 27.50
N TYR A 469 -0.98 -18.19 28.72
CA TYR A 469 -1.22 -19.59 29.05
C TYR A 469 -2.70 -19.92 29.11
N ALA A 470 -3.56 -19.00 29.54
CA ALA A 470 -5.01 -19.17 29.54
C ALA A 470 -5.56 -19.38 28.11
N ALA A 471 -4.97 -18.72 27.10
CA ALA A 471 -5.31 -18.94 25.69
C ALA A 471 -4.68 -20.24 25.14
N ALA A 472 -3.45 -20.56 25.55
CA ALA A 472 -2.77 -21.78 25.14
C ALA A 472 -3.48 -23.05 25.61
N GLU A 473 -3.98 -23.09 26.87
CA GLU A 473 -4.75 -24.19 27.42
C GLU A 473 -6.03 -24.49 26.62
N ARG A 474 -6.56 -23.51 25.89
CA ARG A 474 -7.73 -23.64 25.02
C ARG A 474 -7.41 -23.94 23.58
N GLY A 475 -6.12 -23.95 23.20
CA GLY A 475 -5.70 -24.07 21.79
C GLY A 475 -6.00 -22.82 20.95
N TYR A 476 -6.12 -21.64 21.58
CA TYR A 476 -6.34 -20.36 20.88
C TYR A 476 -5.02 -19.76 20.35
N ILE A 477 -3.89 -20.26 20.84
CA ILE A 477 -2.56 -20.08 20.30
C ILE A 477 -1.85 -21.43 20.24
N ASP A 478 -0.91 -21.57 19.31
CA ASP A 478 -0.22 -22.84 19.07
C ASP A 478 0.98 -23.06 20.00
N ASP A 479 1.62 -21.99 20.46
CA ASP A 479 2.80 -22.07 21.33
C ASP A 479 3.02 -20.74 22.09
N VAL A 480 3.71 -20.83 23.22
CA VAL A 480 4.30 -19.67 23.91
C VAL A 480 5.81 -19.77 23.73
N ILE A 481 6.40 -18.82 22.99
CA ILE A 481 7.77 -18.89 22.53
C ILE A 481 8.66 -17.84 23.20
N ARG A 482 9.96 -18.12 23.30
CA ARG A 482 10.93 -17.07 23.64
C ARG A 482 10.97 -16.02 22.53
N PRO A 483 10.98 -14.73 22.85
CA PRO A 483 11.07 -13.68 21.83
C PRO A 483 12.25 -13.86 20.87
N SER A 484 13.41 -14.29 21.37
CA SER A 484 14.62 -14.56 20.57
C SER A 484 14.44 -15.67 19.51
N ASP A 485 13.48 -16.58 19.66
CA ASP A 485 13.18 -17.65 18.69
C ASP A 485 12.21 -17.24 17.58
N THR A 486 11.68 -16.02 17.62
CA THR A 486 10.59 -15.57 16.74
C THR A 486 10.90 -15.77 15.26
N ARG A 487 12.07 -15.32 14.77
CA ARG A 487 12.46 -15.50 13.36
C ARG A 487 12.40 -16.96 12.93
N LYS A 488 13.05 -17.83 13.67
CA LYS A 488 13.11 -19.27 13.39
C LYS A 488 11.73 -19.92 13.36
N LYS A 489 10.85 -19.56 14.30
CA LYS A 489 9.49 -20.10 14.38
C LYS A 489 8.63 -19.62 13.20
N LEU A 490 8.72 -18.34 12.85
CA LEU A 490 8.00 -17.77 11.72
C LEU A 490 8.43 -18.39 10.39
N ILE A 491 9.74 -18.52 10.14
CA ILE A 491 10.26 -19.15 8.90
C ILE A 491 9.76 -20.58 8.79
N ARG A 492 9.83 -21.37 9.87
CA ARG A 492 9.34 -22.76 9.87
C ARG A 492 7.83 -22.85 9.63
N ALA A 493 7.06 -21.93 10.20
CA ALA A 493 5.61 -21.87 9.96
C ALA A 493 5.31 -21.53 8.50
N LEU A 494 6.00 -20.56 7.92
CA LEU A 494 5.85 -20.19 6.51
C LEU A 494 6.28 -21.32 5.57
N GLU A 495 7.33 -22.07 5.89
CA GLU A 495 7.75 -23.25 5.13
C GLU A 495 6.71 -24.39 5.21
N LEU A 496 6.16 -24.64 6.40
CA LEU A 496 5.09 -25.61 6.59
C LEU A 496 3.85 -25.27 5.78
N LEU A 497 3.53 -23.98 5.68
CA LEU A 497 2.35 -23.47 4.99
C LEU A 497 2.58 -23.18 3.51
N GLU A 498 3.76 -23.46 2.95
CA GLU A 498 4.08 -23.14 1.55
C GLU A 498 3.10 -23.76 0.56
N THR A 499 2.61 -24.96 0.87
CA THR A 499 1.65 -25.70 0.03
C THR A 499 0.21 -25.58 0.54
N LYS A 500 -0.06 -24.56 1.39
CA LYS A 500 -1.43 -24.34 1.88
C LYS A 500 -2.37 -24.07 0.71
N GLU A 501 -3.43 -24.87 0.63
CA GLU A 501 -4.58 -24.64 -0.23
C GLU A 501 -5.80 -24.33 0.65
N ASP A 502 -6.37 -23.17 0.47
CA ASP A 502 -7.59 -22.74 1.13
C ASP A 502 -8.50 -22.03 0.12
N SER A 503 -9.80 -22.12 0.29
CA SER A 503 -10.75 -21.52 -0.63
C SER A 503 -11.94 -20.93 0.09
N ASN A 504 -12.49 -19.88 -0.50
CA ASN A 504 -13.75 -19.30 -0.10
C ASN A 504 -14.91 -19.96 -0.88
N PRO A 505 -16.13 -19.98 -0.32
CA PRO A 505 -17.32 -20.34 -1.09
C PRO A 505 -17.41 -19.50 -2.37
N TRP A 506 -17.86 -20.14 -3.46
CA TRP A 506 -18.00 -19.43 -4.74
C TRP A 506 -18.91 -18.20 -4.61
N LYS A 507 -18.46 -17.07 -5.14
CA LYS A 507 -19.18 -15.79 -5.19
C LYS A 507 -18.66 -14.94 -6.34
N LYS A 508 -19.48 -14.05 -6.90
CA LYS A 508 -19.00 -13.10 -7.93
C LYS A 508 -17.90 -12.18 -7.38
N HIS A 509 -18.07 -11.70 -6.17
CA HIS A 509 -17.11 -10.90 -5.38
C HIS A 509 -17.61 -10.87 -3.93
N GLY A 510 -16.76 -10.48 -3.00
CA GLY A 510 -17.16 -10.19 -1.63
C GLY A 510 -17.98 -8.88 -1.55
N ASN A 511 -18.90 -8.81 -0.58
CA ASN A 511 -19.59 -7.56 -0.23
C ASN A 511 -18.96 -7.02 1.06
N ILE A 512 -17.73 -6.52 0.92
CA ILE A 512 -17.01 -5.90 2.03
C ILE A 512 -17.73 -4.62 2.48
N PRO A 513 -17.84 -4.33 3.78
CA PRO A 513 -18.41 -3.07 4.26
C PRO A 513 -17.54 -1.89 3.82
N LEU A 514 -18.05 -1.08 2.88
CA LEU A 514 -17.33 0.05 2.26
C LEU A 514 -17.51 1.36 3.05
#